data_85fc0db4f99dfd241a9574674918a66f
#
_entry.id   85fc0db4f99dfd241a9574674918a66f
#
_cell.length_a   1.000
_cell.length_b   1.000
_cell.length_c   1.000
_cell.angle_alpha   90.00
_cell.angle_beta   90.00
_cell.angle_gamma   90.00
#
_symmetry.space_group_name_H-M   'P 1'
#
loop_
_entity.id
_entity.type
_entity.pdbx_description
1 polymer ?
#
loop_
_entity_poly.entity_id
_entity_poly.type
_entity_poly.pdbx_seq_one_letter_code
_entity_poly.pdbx_strand_id
1 'polypeptide(L)'
;MMSEKPKKLKYCVGGQWLESKTEKYMDCYNPSTGEVIAKAPCCTSEEVESAIAAAKAAFPEWSETPASKRAQVLYRMKALVDKHLEELTHLLCKEEGKNWSESMGDVLKVNEVVEFACGIPHLMKGVSGMNVSVGYDTVMYNEPLGVFAGIAPWNFPAMIPHGWMTPLCIATGNTIVLKAASFVPETSMRLLELWQEAGLPDGVINLVTTSRNEAEILLKHPDIKGVSFVGSTKVGKHIYATAAANGKRVQALTEAKNHAMVLRDCKLERTARGIINAYCGCAGARCMACPVVVVEDCIADELISLLKKFVGELNLGPAYDRETGMGPIMNEGHLKFVTDWIQKGIDEGAELIVDGRNPVVPGYENGFYLAPSIFDHVTEEMSVGHDEIFGPVLCIKRVKNFEEGLAIMNASPFANGSVLYTQNGYYAREFSKKTDAGMVGINVGIPVPLGIFGFTGHKDSFFGDLHVMGMDGIRFYTEQKNVTATWFPENEEVTGKVDTWDGTISSMPVESKT
;
A
#
# COMPACT_ATOMS: atom_id res chain seq x y z
N MET A 1 32.59 -20.88 8.88
CA MET A 1 32.67 -20.21 7.56
C MET A 1 32.97 -18.73 7.83
N MET A 2 33.98 -18.13 7.16
CA MET A 2 34.21 -16.69 7.29
C MET A 2 32.97 -16.00 6.71
N SER A 3 32.25 -15.20 7.51
CA SER A 3 31.14 -14.39 7.01
C SER A 3 31.70 -13.42 5.95
N GLU A 4 31.21 -13.51 4.72
CA GLU A 4 31.50 -12.49 3.72
C GLU A 4 31.13 -11.12 4.30
N LYS A 5 31.98 -10.10 4.04
CA LYS A 5 31.66 -8.74 4.48
C LYS A 5 30.33 -8.31 3.85
N PRO A 6 29.41 -7.70 4.65
CA PRO A 6 28.12 -7.24 4.11
C PRO A 6 28.32 -6.37 2.87
N LYS A 7 27.58 -6.68 1.81
CA LYS A 7 27.59 -5.99 0.52
C LYS A 7 27.13 -4.54 0.70
N LYS A 8 27.90 -3.56 0.23
CA LYS A 8 27.40 -2.19 0.09
C LYS A 8 26.51 -2.09 -1.13
N LEU A 9 25.28 -1.62 -0.92
CA LEU A 9 24.29 -1.47 -1.98
C LEU A 9 24.50 -0.16 -2.74
N LYS A 10 24.04 -0.13 -3.99
CA LYS A 10 24.05 1.03 -4.87
C LYS A 10 22.65 1.66 -4.91
N TYR A 11 22.55 2.89 -5.40
CA TYR A 11 21.29 3.51 -5.79
C TYR A 11 21.24 3.65 -7.32
N CYS A 12 20.04 3.88 -7.87
CA CYS A 12 19.86 3.95 -9.33
C CYS A 12 19.31 5.30 -9.75
N VAL A 13 20.06 6.00 -10.61
CA VAL A 13 19.67 7.30 -11.19
C VAL A 13 19.99 7.32 -12.68
N GLY A 14 19.01 7.73 -13.50
CA GLY A 14 19.18 7.81 -14.95
C GLY A 14 19.57 6.47 -15.57
N GLY A 15 19.02 5.37 -15.06
CA GLY A 15 19.32 4.01 -15.52
C GLY A 15 20.65 3.42 -15.01
N GLN A 16 21.46 4.19 -14.27
CA GLN A 16 22.78 3.78 -13.80
C GLN A 16 22.79 3.42 -12.31
N TRP A 17 23.41 2.30 -11.97
CA TRP A 17 23.65 1.87 -10.60
C TRP A 17 24.94 2.48 -10.07
N LEU A 18 24.82 3.42 -9.13
CA LEU A 18 25.90 4.25 -8.63
C LEU A 18 26.25 3.92 -7.18
N GLU A 19 27.52 4.03 -6.81
CA GLU A 19 27.95 4.02 -5.41
C GLU A 19 27.69 5.38 -4.80
N SER A 20 27.06 5.38 -3.61
CA SER A 20 26.79 6.63 -2.90
C SER A 20 28.08 7.21 -2.28
N LYS A 21 28.15 8.54 -2.28
CA LYS A 21 29.22 9.30 -1.62
C LYS A 21 29.04 9.40 -0.09
N THR A 22 27.91 8.85 0.42
CA THR A 22 27.62 8.88 1.87
C THR A 22 28.57 8.02 2.67
N GLU A 23 28.87 8.46 3.89
CA GLU A 23 29.51 7.63 4.90
C GLU A 23 28.50 6.88 5.79
N LYS A 24 27.19 7.24 5.67
CA LYS A 24 26.13 6.69 6.49
C LYS A 24 25.41 5.56 5.75
N TYR A 25 25.40 4.39 6.37
CA TYR A 25 24.74 3.19 5.86
C TYR A 25 23.82 2.63 6.91
N MET A 26 22.72 2.02 6.49
CA MET A 26 21.81 1.25 7.32
C MET A 26 22.05 -0.23 7.09
N ASP A 27 22.13 -1.01 8.17
CA ASP A 27 22.29 -2.45 8.09
C ASP A 27 20.96 -3.10 7.65
N CYS A 28 21.07 -4.00 6.66
CA CYS A 28 20.01 -4.87 6.21
C CYS A 28 20.27 -6.26 6.78
N TYR A 29 19.29 -6.80 7.49
CA TYR A 29 19.43 -8.09 8.16
C TYR A 29 18.75 -9.21 7.38
N ASN A 30 19.21 -10.43 7.58
CA ASN A 30 18.38 -11.60 7.40
C ASN A 30 17.68 -11.87 8.73
N PRO A 31 16.36 -11.59 8.85
CA PRO A 31 15.66 -11.73 10.10
C PRO A 31 15.66 -13.15 10.66
N SER A 32 15.76 -14.17 9.78
CA SER A 32 15.80 -15.57 10.20
C SER A 32 17.08 -15.94 10.96
N THR A 33 18.21 -15.27 10.68
CA THR A 33 19.52 -15.59 11.28
C THR A 33 20.07 -14.46 12.16
N GLY A 34 19.53 -13.24 12.07
CA GLY A 34 20.05 -12.04 12.73
C GLY A 34 21.33 -11.47 12.08
N GLU A 35 21.79 -12.07 10.96
CA GLU A 35 23.02 -11.63 10.29
C GLU A 35 22.79 -10.38 9.43
N VAL A 36 23.77 -9.48 9.39
CA VAL A 36 23.79 -8.37 8.44
C VAL A 36 24.18 -8.87 7.07
N ILE A 37 23.28 -8.82 6.10
CA ILE A 37 23.49 -9.31 4.72
C ILE A 37 23.92 -8.22 3.76
N ALA A 38 23.50 -6.97 4.00
CA ALA A 38 23.83 -5.83 3.15
C ALA A 38 23.83 -4.52 3.95
N LYS A 39 24.34 -3.45 3.33
CA LYS A 39 24.35 -2.10 3.87
C LYS A 39 23.76 -1.14 2.83
N ALA A 40 22.61 -0.57 3.11
CA ALA A 40 21.95 0.41 2.25
C ALA A 40 22.51 1.82 2.50
N PRO A 41 22.87 2.58 1.46
CA PRO A 41 23.36 3.94 1.63
C PRO A 41 22.24 4.87 2.11
N CYS A 42 22.54 5.80 3.02
CA CYS A 42 21.72 6.98 3.23
C CYS A 42 22.14 8.01 2.18
N CYS A 43 21.56 7.94 0.97
CA CYS A 43 21.89 8.85 -0.13
C CYS A 43 21.87 10.32 0.32
N THR A 44 22.82 11.10 -0.19
CA THR A 44 22.94 12.52 0.16
C THR A 44 21.84 13.36 -0.50
N SER A 45 21.71 14.62 -0.07
CA SER A 45 20.77 15.57 -0.67
C SER A 45 21.02 15.73 -2.18
N GLU A 46 22.29 15.83 -2.58
CA GLU A 46 22.68 15.97 -4.00
C GLU A 46 22.33 14.73 -4.82
N GLU A 47 22.38 13.54 -4.23
CA GLU A 47 22.00 12.29 -4.89
C GLU A 47 20.48 12.20 -5.06
N VAL A 48 19.71 12.66 -4.09
CA VAL A 48 18.24 12.78 -4.21
C VAL A 48 17.86 13.82 -5.25
N GLU A 49 18.50 14.99 -5.27
CA GLU A 49 18.29 16.03 -6.29
C GLU A 49 18.64 15.51 -7.68
N SER A 50 19.73 14.74 -7.82
CA SER A 50 20.11 14.11 -9.08
C SER A 50 19.06 13.12 -9.58
N ALA A 51 18.40 12.36 -8.68
CA ALA A 51 17.31 11.46 -9.04
C ALA A 51 16.09 12.22 -9.55
N ILE A 52 15.76 13.36 -8.94
CA ILE A 52 14.67 14.23 -9.39
C ILE A 52 14.99 14.84 -10.75
N ALA A 53 16.22 15.33 -10.94
CA ALA A 53 16.67 15.89 -12.21
C ALA A 53 16.62 14.85 -13.35
N ALA A 54 17.06 13.61 -13.09
CA ALA A 54 16.98 12.51 -14.06
C ALA A 54 15.52 12.16 -14.42
N ALA A 55 14.63 12.10 -13.44
CA ALA A 55 13.21 11.88 -13.66
C ALA A 55 12.57 13.01 -14.49
N LYS A 56 12.93 14.27 -14.19
CA LYS A 56 12.47 15.44 -14.95
C LYS A 56 12.97 15.40 -16.39
N ALA A 57 14.22 15.03 -16.62
CA ALA A 57 14.80 14.94 -17.96
C ALA A 57 14.15 13.85 -18.82
N ALA A 58 13.76 12.72 -18.21
CA ALA A 58 13.11 11.62 -18.92
C ALA A 58 11.62 11.89 -19.23
N PHE A 59 10.96 12.78 -18.48
CA PHE A 59 9.53 13.01 -18.57
C PHE A 59 9.03 13.44 -19.96
N PRO A 60 9.62 14.41 -20.67
CA PRO A 60 9.10 14.87 -21.96
C PRO A 60 8.98 13.75 -23.00
N GLU A 61 10.02 12.94 -23.18
CA GLU A 61 10.02 11.85 -24.14
C GLU A 61 9.07 10.73 -23.73
N TRP A 62 9.06 10.37 -22.43
CA TRP A 62 8.19 9.32 -21.93
C TRP A 62 6.71 9.71 -21.98
N SER A 63 6.36 10.95 -21.69
CA SER A 63 4.98 11.45 -21.75
C SER A 63 4.41 11.45 -23.17
N GLU A 64 5.24 11.76 -24.17
CA GLU A 64 4.89 11.73 -25.59
C GLU A 64 4.86 10.29 -26.18
N THR A 65 5.44 9.31 -25.47
CA THR A 65 5.39 7.90 -25.90
C THR A 65 3.94 7.41 -25.90
N PRO A 66 3.40 6.92 -27.03
CA PRO A 66 2.01 6.45 -27.09
C PRO A 66 1.67 5.43 -26.01
N ALA A 67 0.50 5.54 -25.41
CA ALA A 67 0.04 4.63 -24.34
C ALA A 67 0.16 3.15 -24.72
N SER A 68 -0.09 2.81 -26.00
CA SER A 68 0.08 1.43 -26.50
C SER A 68 1.55 0.98 -26.51
N LYS A 69 2.51 1.88 -26.64
CA LYS A 69 3.94 1.57 -26.55
C LYS A 69 4.39 1.44 -25.09
N ARG A 70 3.90 2.33 -24.20
CA ARG A 70 4.13 2.19 -22.76
C ARG A 70 3.59 0.85 -22.23
N ALA A 71 2.41 0.41 -22.68
CA ALA A 71 1.84 -0.89 -22.34
C ALA A 71 2.75 -2.06 -22.72
N GLN A 72 3.53 -1.98 -23.79
CA GLN A 72 4.46 -3.06 -24.17
C GLN A 72 5.58 -3.27 -23.15
N VAL A 73 6.03 -2.21 -22.45
CA VAL A 73 6.99 -2.32 -21.35
C VAL A 73 6.34 -3.08 -20.18
N LEU A 74 5.09 -2.74 -19.86
CA LEU A 74 4.34 -3.39 -18.77
C LEU A 74 4.10 -4.89 -19.05
N TYR A 75 3.74 -5.28 -20.28
CA TYR A 75 3.60 -6.69 -20.67
C TYR A 75 4.93 -7.46 -20.51
N ARG A 76 6.06 -6.86 -20.90
CA ARG A 76 7.36 -7.49 -20.71
C ARG A 76 7.73 -7.59 -19.22
N MET A 77 7.46 -6.55 -18.43
CA MET A 77 7.67 -6.59 -16.98
C MET A 77 6.87 -7.71 -16.33
N LYS A 78 5.58 -7.85 -16.68
CA LYS A 78 4.74 -8.95 -16.17
C LYS A 78 5.40 -10.31 -16.45
N ALA A 79 5.85 -10.55 -17.68
CA ALA A 79 6.50 -11.79 -18.05
C ALA A 79 7.83 -12.01 -17.31
N LEU A 80 8.58 -10.94 -17.03
CA LEU A 80 9.84 -11.03 -16.28
C LEU A 80 9.58 -11.34 -14.79
N VAL A 81 8.57 -10.74 -14.18
CA VAL A 81 8.20 -11.07 -12.79
C VAL A 81 7.76 -12.53 -12.69
N ASP A 82 6.95 -13.03 -13.64
CA ASP A 82 6.55 -14.45 -13.69
C ASP A 82 7.77 -15.37 -13.83
N LYS A 83 8.72 -15.02 -14.72
CA LYS A 83 9.95 -15.78 -14.95
C LYS A 83 10.87 -15.81 -13.72
N HIS A 84 10.94 -14.72 -12.97
CA HIS A 84 11.83 -14.56 -11.81
C HIS A 84 11.10 -14.72 -10.46
N LEU A 85 9.89 -15.30 -10.45
CA LEU A 85 9.04 -15.40 -9.26
C LEU A 85 9.74 -16.10 -8.09
N GLU A 86 10.40 -17.22 -8.31
CA GLU A 86 11.11 -17.95 -7.24
C GLU A 86 12.33 -17.19 -6.71
N GLU A 87 13.11 -16.56 -7.61
CA GLU A 87 14.25 -15.72 -7.25
C GLU A 87 13.81 -14.57 -6.34
N LEU A 88 12.79 -13.82 -6.76
CA LEU A 88 12.24 -12.68 -6.02
C LEU A 88 11.63 -13.13 -4.68
N THR A 89 10.91 -14.25 -4.66
CA THR A 89 10.36 -14.83 -3.44
C THR A 89 11.46 -15.16 -2.43
N HIS A 90 12.52 -15.84 -2.87
CA HIS A 90 13.64 -16.19 -2.00
C HIS A 90 14.37 -14.95 -1.47
N LEU A 91 14.59 -13.95 -2.34
CA LEU A 91 15.22 -12.69 -1.95
C LEU A 91 14.39 -11.98 -0.86
N LEU A 92 13.08 -11.92 -1.03
CA LEU A 92 12.16 -11.29 -0.09
C LEU A 92 12.11 -12.04 1.24
N CYS A 93 12.05 -13.39 1.24
CA CYS A 93 12.18 -14.20 2.46
C CYS A 93 13.46 -13.84 3.22
N LYS A 94 14.55 -13.63 2.51
CA LYS A 94 15.88 -13.40 3.10
C LYS A 94 16.01 -12.01 3.71
N GLU A 95 15.46 -10.96 3.09
CA GLU A 95 15.67 -9.59 3.56
C GLU A 95 14.54 -9.07 4.47
N GLU A 96 13.31 -9.60 4.34
CA GLU A 96 12.16 -9.08 5.12
C GLU A 96 11.67 -10.08 6.18
N GLY A 97 11.78 -11.38 5.92
CA GLY A 97 11.44 -12.42 6.90
C GLY A 97 10.06 -13.03 6.76
N LYS A 98 9.22 -12.64 5.79
CA LYS A 98 7.97 -13.33 5.47
C LYS A 98 8.24 -14.76 5.06
N ASN A 99 7.34 -15.68 5.44
CA ASN A 99 7.41 -17.04 4.96
C ASN A 99 7.29 -17.12 3.42
N TRP A 100 7.60 -18.29 2.86
CA TRP A 100 7.64 -18.49 1.41
C TRP A 100 6.34 -18.10 0.70
N SER A 101 5.19 -18.54 1.20
CA SER A 101 3.90 -18.29 0.55
C SER A 101 3.50 -16.80 0.59
N GLU A 102 3.83 -16.11 1.66
CA GLU A 102 3.55 -14.68 1.82
C GLU A 102 4.51 -13.82 0.99
N SER A 103 5.78 -14.21 0.90
CA SER A 103 6.76 -13.58 0.03
C SER A 103 6.37 -13.74 -1.45
N MET A 104 5.94 -14.94 -1.85
CA MET A 104 5.40 -15.17 -3.19
C MET A 104 4.15 -14.31 -3.45
N GLY A 105 3.26 -14.20 -2.47
CA GLY A 105 2.07 -13.37 -2.54
C GLY A 105 2.39 -11.88 -2.74
N ASP A 106 3.43 -11.36 -2.08
CA ASP A 106 3.92 -9.99 -2.25
C ASP A 106 4.38 -9.75 -3.71
N VAL A 107 5.19 -10.65 -4.26
CA VAL A 107 5.65 -10.57 -5.65
C VAL A 107 4.51 -10.70 -6.65
N LEU A 108 3.57 -11.63 -6.46
CA LEU A 108 2.42 -11.82 -7.34
C LEU A 108 1.49 -10.60 -7.37
N LYS A 109 1.40 -9.86 -6.26
CA LYS A 109 0.63 -8.60 -6.22
C LYS A 109 1.25 -7.49 -7.07
N VAL A 110 2.55 -7.51 -7.36
CA VAL A 110 3.15 -6.64 -8.37
C VAL A 110 2.52 -6.91 -9.73
N ASN A 111 2.48 -8.19 -10.14
CA ASN A 111 1.92 -8.59 -11.43
C ASN A 111 0.43 -8.25 -11.58
N GLU A 112 -0.34 -8.34 -10.51
CA GLU A 112 -1.77 -8.03 -10.54
C GLU A 112 -2.03 -6.56 -10.96
N VAL A 113 -1.24 -5.61 -10.44
CA VAL A 113 -1.40 -4.19 -10.79
C VAL A 113 -0.72 -3.86 -12.12
N VAL A 114 0.42 -4.48 -12.43
CA VAL A 114 1.06 -4.37 -13.75
C VAL A 114 0.11 -4.84 -14.85
N GLU A 115 -0.62 -5.94 -14.63
CA GLU A 115 -1.63 -6.45 -15.57
C GLU A 115 -2.76 -5.44 -15.78
N PHE A 116 -3.29 -4.84 -14.71
CA PHE A 116 -4.28 -3.77 -14.83
C PHE A 116 -3.71 -2.57 -15.62
N ALA A 117 -2.47 -2.17 -15.32
CA ALA A 117 -1.79 -1.07 -15.99
C ALA A 117 -1.55 -1.32 -17.50
N CYS A 118 -1.44 -2.59 -17.94
CA CYS A 118 -1.38 -2.94 -19.37
C CYS A 118 -2.61 -2.45 -20.15
N GLY A 119 -3.74 -2.26 -19.47
CA GLY A 119 -4.97 -1.69 -20.02
C GLY A 119 -4.92 -0.18 -20.28
N ILE A 120 -3.79 0.49 -20.05
CA ILE A 120 -3.66 1.95 -20.10
C ILE A 120 -4.17 2.61 -21.39
N PRO A 121 -4.07 1.99 -22.60
CA PRO A 121 -4.65 2.59 -23.80
C PRO A 121 -6.16 2.80 -23.73
N HIS A 122 -6.84 2.04 -22.86
CA HIS A 122 -8.28 2.18 -22.61
C HIS A 122 -8.56 3.01 -21.35
N LEU A 123 -7.75 2.86 -20.30
CA LEU A 123 -7.95 3.49 -18.98
C LEU A 123 -7.69 5.01 -19.01
N MET A 124 -6.82 5.49 -19.91
CA MET A 124 -6.54 6.94 -20.10
C MET A 124 -7.49 7.65 -21.07
N LYS A 125 -8.44 6.94 -21.69
CA LYS A 125 -9.36 7.61 -22.60
C LYS A 125 -10.13 8.70 -21.87
N GLY A 126 -10.17 9.89 -22.54
CA GLY A 126 -11.05 10.97 -22.15
C GLY A 126 -12.48 10.76 -22.65
N VAL A 127 -13.25 11.82 -22.59
CA VAL A 127 -14.61 11.87 -23.12
C VAL A 127 -14.73 12.99 -24.15
N SER A 128 -15.68 12.85 -25.07
CA SER A 128 -15.96 13.90 -26.06
C SER A 128 -17.46 14.08 -26.21
N GLY A 129 -17.86 15.31 -26.49
CA GLY A 129 -19.23 15.67 -26.86
C GLY A 129 -19.20 16.53 -28.11
N MET A 130 -19.95 16.11 -29.16
CA MET A 130 -20.21 16.91 -30.32
C MET A 130 -21.45 17.77 -30.08
N ASN A 131 -21.38 19.03 -30.44
CA ASN A 131 -22.48 19.98 -30.33
C ASN A 131 -23.05 20.07 -28.87
N VAL A 132 -22.13 20.13 -27.87
CA VAL A 132 -22.47 20.26 -26.43
C VAL A 132 -23.19 21.59 -26.15
N SER A 133 -22.99 22.59 -27.01
CA SER A 133 -23.79 23.79 -27.23
C SER A 133 -23.86 24.02 -28.72
N VAL A 134 -24.74 24.89 -29.18
CA VAL A 134 -24.92 25.14 -30.64
C VAL A 134 -23.59 25.54 -31.27
N GLY A 135 -23.04 24.66 -32.12
CA GLY A 135 -21.78 24.86 -32.81
C GLY A 135 -20.51 24.61 -32.00
N TYR A 136 -20.60 24.11 -30.75
CA TYR A 136 -19.46 23.84 -29.88
C TYR A 136 -19.24 22.35 -29.64
N ASP A 137 -18.04 21.88 -29.95
CA ASP A 137 -17.56 20.54 -29.62
C ASP A 137 -16.58 20.63 -28.45
N THR A 138 -16.64 19.65 -27.52
CA THR A 138 -15.68 19.58 -26.42
C THR A 138 -15.06 18.21 -26.33
N VAL A 139 -13.75 18.15 -26.16
CA VAL A 139 -12.97 16.95 -25.92
C VAL A 139 -12.19 17.13 -24.61
N MET A 140 -12.29 16.16 -23.71
CA MET A 140 -11.51 16.11 -22.48
C MET A 140 -10.41 15.07 -22.62
N TYR A 141 -9.18 15.47 -22.39
CA TYR A 141 -8.00 14.60 -22.35
C TYR A 141 -7.55 14.34 -20.91
N ASN A 142 -7.02 13.14 -20.64
CA ASN A 142 -6.27 12.85 -19.43
C ASN A 142 -4.78 12.92 -19.74
N GLU A 143 -4.06 13.86 -19.13
CA GLU A 143 -2.63 14.13 -19.38
C GLU A 143 -1.79 13.77 -18.14
N PRO A 144 -0.51 13.31 -18.32
CA PRO A 144 0.42 13.13 -17.21
C PRO A 144 0.84 14.47 -16.59
N LEU A 145 1.14 14.46 -15.29
CA LEU A 145 1.53 15.69 -14.57
C LEU A 145 3.03 15.97 -14.57
N GLY A 146 3.87 14.91 -14.58
CA GLY A 146 5.31 15.09 -14.46
C GLY A 146 6.00 14.06 -13.55
N VAL A 147 6.85 14.52 -12.64
CA VAL A 147 7.61 13.68 -11.73
C VAL A 147 6.81 13.43 -10.46
N PHE A 148 6.75 12.17 -10.03
CA PHE A 148 6.17 11.76 -8.75
C PHE A 148 7.24 11.24 -7.79
N ALA A 149 6.95 11.27 -6.50
CA ALA A 149 7.72 10.62 -5.47
C ALA A 149 6.92 9.45 -4.87
N GLY A 150 7.56 8.29 -4.73
CA GLY A 150 7.04 7.14 -4.03
C GLY A 150 7.87 6.88 -2.77
N ILE A 151 7.26 6.90 -1.59
CA ILE A 151 7.94 6.63 -0.32
C ILE A 151 7.38 5.34 0.25
N ALA A 152 8.13 4.25 0.09
CA ALA A 152 7.68 2.90 0.41
C ALA A 152 8.04 2.47 1.84
N PRO A 153 7.18 1.66 2.48
CA PRO A 153 7.43 1.01 3.77
C PRO A 153 8.28 -0.25 3.58
N TRP A 154 8.65 -0.86 4.69
CA TRP A 154 9.49 -2.06 4.70
C TRP A 154 8.72 -3.38 4.58
N ASN A 155 7.43 -3.39 4.96
CA ASN A 155 6.66 -4.62 5.12
C ASN A 155 6.16 -5.27 3.81
N PHE A 156 6.18 -4.55 2.68
CA PHE A 156 5.88 -5.08 1.34
C PHE A 156 6.82 -4.44 0.30
N PRO A 157 8.12 -4.83 0.30
CA PRO A 157 9.14 -4.19 -0.53
C PRO A 157 9.01 -4.48 -2.03
N ALA A 158 8.19 -5.44 -2.45
CA ALA A 158 7.84 -5.68 -3.83
C ALA A 158 6.54 -4.97 -4.21
N MET A 159 5.43 -5.33 -3.57
CA MET A 159 4.08 -4.90 -3.92
C MET A 159 3.91 -3.37 -3.86
N ILE A 160 4.36 -2.73 -2.79
CA ILE A 160 4.06 -1.30 -2.61
C ILE A 160 4.86 -0.44 -3.59
N PRO A 161 6.20 -0.50 -3.66
CA PRO A 161 6.92 0.36 -4.59
C PRO A 161 6.71 -0.02 -6.05
N HIS A 162 6.64 -1.30 -6.40
CA HIS A 162 6.60 -1.76 -7.79
C HIS A 162 5.23 -2.28 -8.27
N GLY A 163 4.25 -2.43 -7.38
CA GLY A 163 2.87 -2.71 -7.70
C GLY A 163 1.97 -1.48 -7.55
N TRP A 164 1.98 -0.81 -6.39
CA TRP A 164 1.05 0.28 -6.12
C TRP A 164 1.52 1.64 -6.66
N MET A 165 2.80 1.98 -6.44
CA MET A 165 3.31 3.33 -6.75
C MET A 165 3.76 3.47 -8.20
N THR A 166 4.44 2.47 -8.76
CA THR A 166 5.13 2.59 -10.05
C THR A 166 4.26 2.30 -11.27
N PRO A 167 3.52 1.16 -11.39
CA PRO A 167 2.92 0.77 -12.66
C PRO A 167 1.95 1.80 -13.24
N LEU A 168 1.03 2.32 -12.43
CA LEU A 168 0.06 3.31 -12.88
C LEU A 168 0.70 4.67 -13.14
N CYS A 169 1.72 5.05 -12.36
CA CYS A 169 2.49 6.27 -12.57
C CYS A 169 3.14 6.28 -13.95
N ILE A 170 3.93 5.24 -14.28
CA ILE A 170 4.63 5.20 -15.56
C ILE A 170 3.71 4.87 -16.73
N ALA A 171 2.67 4.06 -16.54
CA ALA A 171 1.68 3.76 -17.57
C ALA A 171 0.95 5.02 -18.05
N THR A 172 0.63 5.93 -17.15
CA THR A 172 -0.01 7.22 -17.47
C THR A 172 0.95 8.21 -18.12
N GLY A 173 2.27 7.91 -18.20
CA GLY A 173 3.27 8.75 -18.86
C GLY A 173 4.07 9.64 -17.92
N ASN A 174 3.96 9.45 -16.62
CA ASN A 174 4.76 10.14 -15.60
C ASN A 174 6.09 9.43 -15.35
N THR A 175 6.97 10.09 -14.62
CA THR A 175 8.22 9.53 -14.09
C THR A 175 8.20 9.52 -12.57
N ILE A 176 9.03 8.69 -11.94
CA ILE A 176 9.00 8.52 -10.50
C ILE A 176 10.39 8.42 -9.86
N VAL A 177 10.52 9.02 -8.69
CA VAL A 177 11.63 8.78 -7.77
C VAL A 177 11.10 7.93 -6.62
N LEU A 178 11.56 6.68 -6.54
CA LEU A 178 11.23 5.75 -5.47
C LEU A 178 12.23 5.89 -4.32
N LYS A 179 11.73 6.24 -3.16
CA LYS A 179 12.45 6.08 -1.91
C LYS A 179 12.10 4.71 -1.34
N ALA A 180 12.94 3.69 -1.61
CA ALA A 180 12.78 2.35 -1.03
C ALA A 180 13.04 2.36 0.47
N ALA A 181 12.48 1.37 1.18
CA ALA A 181 12.77 1.17 2.59
C ALA A 181 14.24 0.75 2.77
N SER A 182 15.00 1.50 3.58
CA SER A 182 16.44 1.29 3.73
C SER A 182 16.79 -0.01 4.46
N PHE A 183 15.85 -0.66 5.12
CA PHE A 183 16.06 -1.94 5.80
C PHE A 183 15.92 -3.15 4.88
N VAL A 184 15.13 -3.03 3.79
CA VAL A 184 14.77 -4.11 2.87
C VAL A 184 14.77 -3.61 1.41
N PRO A 185 15.89 -3.12 0.88
CA PRO A 185 15.91 -2.49 -0.43
C PRO A 185 16.21 -3.45 -1.58
N GLU A 186 16.80 -4.64 -1.33
CA GLU A 186 17.31 -5.50 -2.39
C GLU A 186 16.21 -6.01 -3.33
N THR A 187 15.04 -6.39 -2.81
CA THR A 187 13.90 -6.81 -3.64
C THR A 187 13.44 -5.67 -4.55
N SER A 188 13.35 -4.44 -4.02
CA SER A 188 12.96 -3.27 -4.82
C SER A 188 14.01 -2.93 -5.88
N MET A 189 15.30 -3.08 -5.56
CA MET A 189 16.40 -2.91 -6.52
C MET A 189 16.34 -3.95 -7.63
N ARG A 190 16.12 -5.22 -7.28
CA ARG A 190 15.99 -6.29 -8.28
C ARG A 190 14.81 -6.11 -9.21
N LEU A 191 13.67 -5.66 -8.68
CA LEU A 191 12.52 -5.31 -9.50
C LEU A 191 12.79 -4.13 -10.43
N LEU A 192 13.59 -3.14 -10.03
CA LEU A 192 14.01 -2.07 -10.92
C LEU A 192 14.92 -2.58 -12.06
N GLU A 193 15.84 -3.53 -11.78
CA GLU A 193 16.61 -4.19 -12.84
C GLU A 193 15.68 -4.89 -13.85
N LEU A 194 14.59 -5.52 -13.40
CA LEU A 194 13.61 -6.14 -14.30
C LEU A 194 12.83 -5.09 -15.12
N TRP A 195 12.54 -3.90 -14.57
CA TRP A 195 11.99 -2.81 -15.36
C TRP A 195 12.96 -2.35 -16.47
N GLN A 196 14.27 -2.28 -16.18
CA GLN A 196 15.30 -1.97 -17.18
C GLN A 196 15.35 -3.08 -18.25
N GLU A 197 15.34 -4.36 -17.86
CA GLU A 197 15.29 -5.52 -18.78
C GLU A 197 14.00 -5.50 -19.64
N ALA A 198 12.86 -5.03 -19.08
CA ALA A 198 11.62 -4.84 -19.82
C ALA A 198 11.70 -3.74 -20.89
N GLY A 199 12.81 -2.98 -20.92
CA GLY A 199 13.05 -1.90 -21.87
C GLY A 199 12.39 -0.59 -21.45
N LEU A 200 12.26 -0.34 -20.15
CA LEU A 200 11.87 0.98 -19.65
C LEU A 200 13.01 1.97 -19.91
N PRO A 201 12.74 3.16 -20.47
CA PRO A 201 13.78 4.15 -20.72
C PRO A 201 14.45 4.64 -19.41
N ASP A 202 15.74 4.98 -19.54
CA ASP A 202 16.54 5.49 -18.43
C ASP A 202 15.91 6.75 -17.81
N GLY A 203 15.90 6.83 -16.48
CA GLY A 203 15.36 7.96 -15.74
C GLY A 203 13.85 7.96 -15.52
N VAL A 204 13.06 7.09 -16.17
CA VAL A 204 11.61 6.97 -15.92
C VAL A 204 11.34 6.50 -14.49
N ILE A 205 12.13 5.56 -13.99
CA ILE A 205 12.19 5.19 -12.56
C ILE A 205 13.60 5.45 -12.04
N ASN A 206 13.69 6.14 -10.91
CA ASN A 206 14.92 6.32 -10.15
C ASN A 206 14.70 5.79 -8.75
N LEU A 207 15.71 5.16 -8.13
CA LEU A 207 15.58 4.52 -6.83
C LEU A 207 16.69 4.98 -5.90
N VAL A 208 16.27 5.51 -4.74
CA VAL A 208 17.17 5.94 -3.67
C VAL A 208 16.77 5.28 -2.35
N THR A 209 17.77 5.03 -1.50
CA THR A 209 17.58 4.79 -0.07
C THR A 209 18.13 6.00 0.67
N THR A 210 17.37 6.57 1.60
CA THR A 210 17.80 7.80 2.26
C THR A 210 17.23 7.92 3.65
N SER A 211 17.81 8.82 4.45
CA SER A 211 17.29 9.15 5.77
C SER A 211 16.03 10.00 5.68
N ARG A 212 15.41 10.24 6.83
CA ARG A 212 14.20 11.08 6.92
C ARG A 212 14.48 12.53 6.47
N ASN A 213 15.66 13.05 6.75
CA ASN A 213 16.00 14.45 6.45
C ASN A 213 16.08 14.71 4.95
N GLU A 214 16.75 13.83 4.22
CA GLU A 214 16.89 13.95 2.76
C GLU A 214 15.57 13.62 2.06
N ALA A 215 14.71 12.78 2.63
CA ALA A 215 13.37 12.50 2.10
C ALA A 215 12.45 13.74 2.08
N GLU A 216 12.70 14.75 2.96
CA GLU A 216 11.98 16.03 2.94
C GLU A 216 12.11 16.77 1.61
N ILE A 217 13.20 16.56 0.87
CA ILE A 217 13.42 17.15 -0.46
C ILE A 217 12.28 16.75 -1.40
N LEU A 218 11.88 15.46 -1.37
CA LEU A 218 10.78 14.94 -2.21
C LEU A 218 9.45 15.65 -1.96
N LEU A 219 9.24 16.14 -0.72
CA LEU A 219 7.99 16.82 -0.33
C LEU A 219 7.96 18.28 -0.78
N LYS A 220 9.14 18.91 -0.94
CA LYS A 220 9.27 20.36 -1.16
C LYS A 220 9.73 20.74 -2.56
N HIS A 221 10.43 19.83 -3.26
CA HIS A 221 11.04 20.14 -4.57
C HIS A 221 9.98 20.52 -5.61
N PRO A 222 10.12 21.65 -6.34
CA PRO A 222 9.09 22.19 -7.23
C PRO A 222 8.78 21.30 -8.44
N ASP A 223 9.71 20.45 -8.85
CA ASP A 223 9.51 19.55 -9.98
C ASP A 223 8.68 18.30 -9.61
N ILE A 224 8.57 17.94 -8.33
CA ILE A 224 7.68 16.86 -7.87
C ILE A 224 6.23 17.36 -7.91
N LYS A 225 5.35 16.63 -8.59
CA LYS A 225 3.92 16.95 -8.76
C LYS A 225 3.01 16.22 -7.82
N GLY A 226 3.43 15.08 -7.32
CA GLY A 226 2.66 14.30 -6.34
C GLY A 226 3.52 13.35 -5.55
N VAL A 227 3.01 12.95 -4.39
CA VAL A 227 3.65 12.04 -3.45
C VAL A 227 2.70 10.90 -3.11
N SER A 228 3.17 9.66 -3.31
CA SER A 228 2.52 8.45 -2.83
C SER A 228 3.32 7.89 -1.65
N PHE A 229 2.65 7.71 -0.52
CA PHE A 229 3.28 7.29 0.74
C PHE A 229 2.51 6.16 1.40
N VAL A 230 3.24 5.23 2.01
CA VAL A 230 2.69 4.25 2.94
C VAL A 230 3.59 4.19 4.18
N GLY A 231 3.00 4.29 5.38
CA GLY A 231 3.73 4.23 6.65
C GLY A 231 2.92 4.69 7.86
N SER A 232 3.57 5.16 8.94
CA SER A 232 2.87 5.57 10.16
C SER A 232 2.02 6.83 9.98
N THR A 233 0.92 6.94 10.73
CA THR A 233 0.00 8.09 10.71
C THR A 233 0.70 9.41 11.02
N LYS A 234 1.61 9.42 11.99
CA LYS A 234 2.39 10.62 12.33
C LYS A 234 3.21 11.12 11.13
N VAL A 235 3.84 10.21 10.40
CA VAL A 235 4.62 10.55 9.20
C VAL A 235 3.70 10.91 8.05
N GLY A 236 2.60 10.18 7.85
CA GLY A 236 1.61 10.46 6.80
C GLY A 236 0.98 11.84 6.92
N LYS A 237 0.57 12.24 8.13
CA LYS A 237 0.07 13.60 8.42
C LYS A 237 1.10 14.67 8.08
N HIS A 238 2.39 14.45 8.43
CA HIS A 238 3.47 15.37 8.09
C HIS A 238 3.68 15.47 6.57
N ILE A 239 3.72 14.34 5.88
CA ILE A 239 3.88 14.29 4.41
C ILE A 239 2.71 14.99 3.73
N TYR A 240 1.48 14.68 4.15
CA TYR A 240 0.28 15.30 3.59
C TYR A 240 0.31 16.81 3.75
N ALA A 241 0.54 17.30 4.96
CA ALA A 241 0.59 18.74 5.22
C ALA A 241 1.71 19.44 4.44
N THR A 242 2.94 18.85 4.44
CA THR A 242 4.10 19.47 3.80
C THR A 242 3.98 19.45 2.27
N ALA A 243 3.61 18.34 1.67
CA ALA A 243 3.50 18.22 0.23
C ALA A 243 2.32 19.05 -0.32
N ALA A 244 1.17 19.03 0.35
CA ALA A 244 0.01 19.84 -0.04
C ALA A 244 0.31 21.36 0.07
N ALA A 245 1.02 21.81 1.11
CA ALA A 245 1.47 23.20 1.23
C ALA A 245 2.44 23.63 0.11
N ASN A 246 3.07 22.67 -0.58
CA ASN A 246 3.92 22.90 -1.76
C ASN A 246 3.19 22.59 -3.09
N GLY A 247 1.85 22.56 -3.10
CA GLY A 247 1.02 22.42 -4.30
C GLY A 247 1.05 21.02 -4.94
N LYS A 248 1.41 19.99 -4.19
CA LYS A 248 1.50 18.61 -4.69
C LYS A 248 0.24 17.81 -4.40
N ARG A 249 -0.08 16.87 -5.28
CA ARG A 249 -1.04 15.82 -4.98
C ARG A 249 -0.46 14.85 -3.94
N VAL A 250 -1.30 14.35 -3.04
CA VAL A 250 -0.87 13.41 -2.01
C VAL A 250 -1.86 12.26 -1.89
N GLN A 251 -1.34 11.05 -1.84
CA GLN A 251 -2.04 9.87 -1.35
C GLN A 251 -1.16 9.23 -0.27
N ALA A 252 -1.59 9.31 0.98
CA ALA A 252 -0.86 8.81 2.13
C ALA A 252 -1.69 7.76 2.85
N LEU A 253 -1.28 6.49 2.70
CA LEU A 253 -1.85 5.37 3.41
C LEU A 253 -1.11 5.20 4.73
N THR A 254 -1.87 5.12 5.81
CA THR A 254 -1.32 5.18 7.16
C THR A 254 -1.75 3.99 8.01
N GLU A 255 -1.54 4.09 9.32
CA GLU A 255 -1.80 3.03 10.30
C GLU A 255 -3.24 2.52 10.26
N ALA A 256 -3.40 1.31 10.77
CA ALA A 256 -4.67 0.65 10.90
C ALA A 256 -4.78 -0.12 12.22
N LYS A 257 -5.98 -0.25 12.74
CA LYS A 257 -6.32 -1.18 13.82
C LYS A 257 -7.59 -1.90 13.41
N ASN A 258 -7.47 -2.80 12.43
CA ASN A 258 -8.63 -3.47 11.85
C ASN A 258 -9.29 -4.41 12.86
N HIS A 259 -10.61 -4.48 12.81
CA HIS A 259 -11.42 -5.29 13.69
C HIS A 259 -12.18 -6.37 12.91
N ALA A 260 -12.30 -7.56 13.51
CA ALA A 260 -13.15 -8.64 13.02
C ALA A 260 -14.28 -8.91 14.03
N MET A 261 -15.51 -8.66 13.64
CA MET A 261 -16.70 -9.06 14.42
C MET A 261 -17.05 -10.51 14.15
N VAL A 262 -17.31 -11.27 15.19
CA VAL A 262 -17.67 -12.70 15.12
C VAL A 262 -19.02 -12.91 15.79
N LEU A 263 -20.04 -13.23 14.99
CA LEU A 263 -21.39 -13.52 15.48
C LEU A 263 -21.57 -15.02 15.71
N ARG A 264 -22.51 -15.39 16.60
CA ARG A 264 -22.79 -16.77 17.04
C ARG A 264 -23.18 -17.73 15.94
N ASP A 265 -23.64 -17.24 14.80
CA ASP A 265 -24.06 -18.04 13.66
C ASP A 265 -22.93 -18.30 12.66
N CYS A 266 -21.70 -17.85 12.93
CA CYS A 266 -20.56 -18.05 12.06
C CYS A 266 -20.15 -19.53 11.93
N LYS A 267 -19.33 -19.84 10.92
CA LYS A 267 -18.66 -21.16 10.81
C LYS A 267 -17.40 -21.13 11.69
N LEU A 268 -17.55 -21.43 12.98
CA LEU A 268 -16.59 -21.08 14.03
C LEU A 268 -15.16 -21.58 13.75
N GLU A 269 -14.97 -22.85 13.37
CA GLU A 269 -13.62 -23.37 13.06
C GLU A 269 -12.98 -22.66 11.86
N ARG A 270 -13.75 -22.42 10.78
CA ARG A 270 -13.28 -21.69 9.61
C ARG A 270 -12.96 -20.24 9.97
N THR A 271 -13.78 -19.62 10.81
CA THR A 271 -13.59 -18.28 11.34
C THR A 271 -12.29 -18.19 12.13
N ALA A 272 -12.05 -19.11 13.06
CA ALA A 272 -10.83 -19.16 13.86
C ALA A 272 -9.57 -19.28 12.98
N ARG A 273 -9.57 -20.17 11.96
CA ARG A 273 -8.45 -20.26 10.99
C ARG A 273 -8.26 -18.96 10.20
N GLY A 274 -9.35 -18.30 9.81
CA GLY A 274 -9.32 -17.00 9.14
C GLY A 274 -8.70 -15.91 10.02
N ILE A 275 -9.02 -15.89 11.30
CA ILE A 275 -8.46 -14.96 12.29
C ILE A 275 -6.95 -15.22 12.47
N ILE A 276 -6.53 -16.48 12.63
CA ILE A 276 -5.10 -16.82 12.73
C ILE A 276 -4.33 -16.28 11.52
N ASN A 277 -4.79 -16.57 10.31
CA ASN A 277 -4.14 -16.03 9.10
C ASN A 277 -4.15 -14.49 9.07
N ALA A 278 -5.20 -13.86 9.55
CA ALA A 278 -5.36 -12.41 9.49
C ALA A 278 -4.41 -11.65 10.44
N TYR A 279 -4.09 -12.20 11.64
CA TYR A 279 -3.21 -11.50 12.57
C TYR A 279 -1.79 -12.05 12.66
N CYS A 280 -1.57 -13.34 12.30
CA CYS A 280 -0.23 -13.94 12.31
C CYS A 280 0.50 -13.77 10.98
N GLY A 281 -0.22 -13.60 9.87
CA GLY A 281 0.40 -13.47 8.55
C GLY A 281 1.39 -12.32 8.48
N CYS A 282 2.56 -12.54 7.84
CA CYS A 282 3.72 -11.64 7.83
C CYS A 282 4.15 -11.24 9.25
N ALA A 283 4.09 -12.17 10.20
CA ALA A 283 4.33 -11.92 11.62
C ALA A 283 3.54 -10.69 12.16
N GLY A 284 2.31 -10.48 11.65
CA GLY A 284 1.44 -9.35 12.01
C GLY A 284 1.77 -8.02 11.34
N ALA A 285 2.82 -7.95 10.52
CA ALA A 285 3.28 -6.72 9.89
C ALA A 285 2.53 -6.38 8.58
N ARG A 286 1.20 -6.41 8.61
CA ARG A 286 0.30 -6.04 7.50
C ARG A 286 -0.58 -4.86 7.87
N CYS A 287 -0.72 -3.88 6.98
CA CYS A 287 -1.73 -2.83 7.13
C CYS A 287 -3.17 -3.39 7.18
N MET A 288 -3.39 -4.57 6.59
CA MET A 288 -4.66 -5.29 6.60
C MET A 288 -4.71 -6.44 7.63
N ALA A 289 -3.70 -6.59 8.51
CA ALA A 289 -3.81 -7.49 9.65
C ALA A 289 -5.07 -7.13 10.47
N CYS A 290 -5.69 -8.15 11.06
CA CYS A 290 -6.89 -7.99 11.88
C CYS A 290 -6.58 -8.34 13.35
N PRO A 291 -5.90 -7.44 14.08
CA PRO A 291 -5.39 -7.71 15.43
C PRO A 291 -6.45 -7.56 16.53
N VAL A 292 -7.68 -7.21 16.20
CA VAL A 292 -8.78 -7.11 17.17
C VAL A 292 -9.96 -7.97 16.73
N VAL A 293 -10.40 -8.85 17.62
CA VAL A 293 -11.62 -9.65 17.46
C VAL A 293 -12.68 -9.13 18.41
N VAL A 294 -13.84 -8.77 17.87
CA VAL A 294 -15.04 -8.38 18.63
C VAL A 294 -16.02 -9.55 18.53
N VAL A 295 -16.15 -10.34 19.57
CA VAL A 295 -16.92 -11.61 19.55
C VAL A 295 -18.13 -11.55 20.46
N GLU A 296 -19.25 -12.13 20.01
CA GLU A 296 -20.40 -12.34 20.92
C GLU A 296 -19.98 -13.26 22.08
N ASP A 297 -20.19 -12.80 23.31
CA ASP A 297 -19.73 -13.45 24.54
C ASP A 297 -20.14 -14.93 24.65
N CYS A 298 -21.33 -15.27 24.15
CA CYS A 298 -21.86 -16.63 24.22
C CYS A 298 -21.04 -17.68 23.42
N ILE A 299 -20.14 -17.28 22.52
CA ILE A 299 -19.26 -18.17 21.75
C ILE A 299 -17.77 -17.85 21.95
N ALA A 300 -17.45 -16.88 22.80
CA ALA A 300 -16.09 -16.40 22.97
C ALA A 300 -15.14 -17.50 23.46
N ASP A 301 -15.54 -18.27 24.48
CA ASP A 301 -14.71 -19.33 25.05
C ASP A 301 -14.42 -20.47 24.06
N GLU A 302 -15.41 -20.83 23.24
CA GLU A 302 -15.24 -21.83 22.19
C GLU A 302 -14.29 -21.31 21.09
N LEU A 303 -14.44 -20.07 20.66
CA LEU A 303 -13.54 -19.42 19.72
C LEU A 303 -12.10 -19.38 20.27
N ILE A 304 -11.92 -18.95 21.52
CA ILE A 304 -10.61 -18.89 22.18
C ILE A 304 -9.95 -20.26 22.22
N SER A 305 -10.71 -21.30 22.54
CA SER A 305 -10.20 -22.68 22.54
C SER A 305 -9.65 -23.09 21.18
N LEU A 306 -10.36 -22.75 20.08
CA LEU A 306 -9.89 -23.01 18.73
C LEU A 306 -8.67 -22.16 18.36
N LEU A 307 -8.65 -20.87 18.74
CA LEU A 307 -7.51 -19.98 18.50
C LEU A 307 -6.24 -20.51 19.19
N LYS A 308 -6.33 -20.90 20.47
CA LYS A 308 -5.20 -21.53 21.20
C LYS A 308 -4.69 -22.79 20.51
N LYS A 309 -5.61 -23.66 20.06
CA LYS A 309 -5.27 -24.86 19.29
C LYS A 309 -4.48 -24.52 18.02
N PHE A 310 -4.98 -23.59 17.19
CA PHE A 310 -4.36 -23.27 15.91
C PHE A 310 -3.06 -22.47 16.06
N VAL A 311 -2.90 -21.66 17.10
CA VAL A 311 -1.59 -21.07 17.45
C VAL A 311 -0.59 -22.16 17.78
N GLY A 312 -0.99 -23.19 18.54
CA GLY A 312 -0.13 -24.33 18.88
C GLY A 312 0.26 -25.21 17.68
N GLU A 313 -0.51 -25.15 16.58
CA GLU A 313 -0.20 -25.86 15.31
C GLU A 313 0.72 -25.04 14.40
N LEU A 314 0.98 -23.76 14.70
CA LEU A 314 1.75 -22.88 13.85
C LEU A 314 3.24 -23.15 13.95
N ASN A 315 3.86 -23.55 12.84
CA ASN A 315 5.29 -23.80 12.76
C ASN A 315 6.08 -22.49 12.60
N LEU A 316 6.90 -22.14 13.60
CA LEU A 316 7.86 -21.03 13.51
C LEU A 316 9.16 -21.53 12.91
N GLY A 317 9.71 -20.79 11.95
CA GLY A 317 10.94 -21.20 11.29
C GLY A 317 11.55 -20.13 10.39
N PRO A 318 12.67 -20.45 9.73
CA PRO A 318 13.29 -19.54 8.79
C PRO A 318 12.37 -19.27 7.60
N ALA A 319 12.31 -18.02 7.16
CA ALA A 319 11.37 -17.54 6.17
C ALA A 319 11.43 -18.30 4.82
N TYR A 320 12.62 -18.75 4.44
CA TYR A 320 12.87 -19.46 3.16
C TYR A 320 12.53 -20.96 3.22
N ASP A 321 12.24 -21.52 4.38
CA ASP A 321 11.74 -22.89 4.49
C ASP A 321 10.26 -22.93 4.11
N ARG A 322 9.90 -23.81 3.17
CA ARG A 322 8.53 -23.92 2.66
C ARG A 322 7.53 -24.47 3.66
N GLU A 323 8.01 -25.13 4.72
CA GLU A 323 7.20 -25.65 5.81
C GLU A 323 6.97 -24.62 6.94
N THR A 324 7.60 -23.46 6.87
CA THR A 324 7.43 -22.39 7.84
C THR A 324 6.03 -21.77 7.73
N GLY A 325 5.26 -21.88 8.81
CA GLY A 325 3.93 -21.28 8.94
C GLY A 325 4.00 -19.78 9.23
N MET A 326 4.94 -19.34 10.08
CA MET A 326 5.20 -17.94 10.36
C MET A 326 6.71 -17.69 10.49
N GLY A 327 7.21 -16.71 9.77
CA GLY A 327 8.60 -16.27 9.81
C GLY A 327 8.91 -15.34 10.99
N PRO A 328 10.15 -14.82 11.07
CA PRO A 328 10.59 -13.88 12.10
C PRO A 328 9.98 -12.49 11.96
N ILE A 329 10.16 -11.66 12.98
CA ILE A 329 9.99 -10.20 12.96
C ILE A 329 11.16 -9.57 12.18
N MET A 330 10.92 -8.49 11.49
CA MET A 330 11.84 -7.86 10.53
C MET A 330 13.22 -7.51 11.12
N ASN A 331 13.32 -7.03 12.37
CA ASN A 331 14.58 -6.74 13.05
C ASN A 331 14.43 -6.71 14.57
N GLU A 332 15.56 -6.63 15.28
CA GLU A 332 15.63 -6.61 16.74
C GLU A 332 14.86 -5.42 17.36
N GLY A 333 14.95 -4.24 16.74
CA GLY A 333 14.25 -3.05 17.23
C GLY A 333 12.73 -3.22 17.20
N HIS A 334 12.21 -3.82 16.14
CA HIS A 334 10.78 -4.09 16.01
C HIS A 334 10.35 -5.26 16.91
N LEU A 335 11.17 -6.29 17.06
CA LEU A 335 10.93 -7.37 18.03
C LEU A 335 10.78 -6.81 19.45
N LYS A 336 11.72 -5.95 19.86
CA LYS A 336 11.65 -5.27 21.16
C LYS A 336 10.38 -4.42 21.28
N PHE A 337 10.04 -3.64 20.26
CA PHE A 337 8.84 -2.80 20.25
C PHE A 337 7.57 -3.62 20.47
N VAL A 338 7.39 -4.75 19.76
CA VAL A 338 6.21 -5.60 19.93
C VAL A 338 6.20 -6.27 21.30
N THR A 339 7.37 -6.70 21.80
CA THR A 339 7.50 -7.29 23.16
C THR A 339 7.13 -6.28 24.25
N ASP A 340 7.55 -5.03 24.11
CA ASP A 340 7.19 -3.94 25.03
C ASP A 340 5.67 -3.69 25.02
N TRP A 341 5.01 -3.78 23.85
CA TRP A 341 3.54 -3.68 23.75
C TRP A 341 2.82 -4.84 24.42
N ILE A 342 3.34 -6.07 24.33
CA ILE A 342 2.77 -7.21 25.07
C ILE A 342 2.85 -6.95 26.57
N GLN A 343 3.98 -6.46 27.06
CA GLN A 343 4.11 -6.10 28.48
C GLN A 343 3.15 -4.99 28.88
N LYS A 344 3.02 -3.94 28.04
CA LYS A 344 2.08 -2.85 28.28
C LYS A 344 0.63 -3.33 28.39
N GLY A 345 0.20 -4.26 27.53
CA GLY A 345 -1.14 -4.86 27.62
C GLY A 345 -1.39 -5.56 28.95
N ILE A 346 -0.39 -6.29 29.48
CA ILE A 346 -0.46 -6.89 30.83
C ILE A 346 -0.59 -5.81 31.90
N ASP A 347 0.22 -4.76 31.82
CA ASP A 347 0.26 -3.66 32.80
C ASP A 347 -1.05 -2.85 32.77
N GLU A 348 -1.74 -2.79 31.64
CA GLU A 348 -3.08 -2.18 31.48
C GLU A 348 -4.21 -3.09 32.02
N GLY A 349 -3.91 -4.34 32.39
CA GLY A 349 -4.86 -5.28 32.96
C GLY A 349 -5.56 -6.20 31.96
N ALA A 350 -5.12 -6.26 30.70
CA ALA A 350 -5.60 -7.26 29.75
C ALA A 350 -5.13 -8.67 30.14
N GLU A 351 -5.97 -9.67 30.00
CA GLU A 351 -5.64 -11.05 30.31
C GLU A 351 -4.81 -11.68 29.18
N LEU A 352 -3.51 -11.89 29.40
CA LEU A 352 -2.64 -12.57 28.43
C LEU A 352 -2.90 -14.09 28.50
N ILE A 353 -3.67 -14.63 27.56
CA ILE A 353 -4.07 -16.05 27.53
C ILE A 353 -3.16 -16.93 26.67
N VAL A 354 -2.33 -16.32 25.80
CA VAL A 354 -1.22 -16.94 25.06
C VAL A 354 -0.07 -15.94 25.06
N ASP A 355 1.11 -16.35 25.55
CA ASP A 355 2.33 -15.53 25.54
C ASP A 355 3.30 -16.06 24.49
N GLY A 356 3.55 -15.28 23.46
CA GLY A 356 4.43 -15.61 22.33
C GLY A 356 5.87 -15.16 22.51
N ARG A 357 6.27 -14.57 23.64
CA ARG A 357 7.61 -14.06 23.88
C ARG A 357 8.63 -15.18 24.06
N ASN A 358 9.85 -14.94 23.57
CA ASN A 358 11.01 -15.82 23.71
C ASN A 358 10.81 -17.26 23.17
N PRO A 359 10.27 -17.44 21.96
CA PRO A 359 10.18 -18.76 21.35
C PRO A 359 11.59 -19.29 21.03
N VAL A 360 11.75 -20.61 21.07
CA VAL A 360 13.00 -21.26 20.64
C VAL A 360 12.80 -21.84 19.25
N VAL A 361 13.61 -21.37 18.28
CA VAL A 361 13.67 -21.93 16.93
C VAL A 361 15.03 -22.60 16.76
N PRO A 362 15.12 -23.95 16.85
CA PRO A 362 16.39 -24.67 16.88
C PRO A 362 17.25 -24.39 15.64
N GLY A 363 18.51 -24.02 15.86
CA GLY A 363 19.46 -23.65 14.80
C GLY A 363 19.34 -22.21 14.27
N TYR A 364 18.41 -21.43 14.80
CA TYR A 364 18.16 -20.04 14.42
C TYR A 364 17.99 -19.13 15.65
N GLU A 365 18.72 -19.40 16.72
CA GLU A 365 18.61 -18.75 18.03
C GLU A 365 18.94 -17.25 17.99
N ASN A 366 19.68 -16.80 16.97
CA ASN A 366 20.00 -15.38 16.75
C ASN A 366 18.97 -14.65 15.85
N GLY A 367 17.98 -15.35 15.31
CA GLY A 367 16.90 -14.76 14.52
C GLY A 367 15.90 -13.98 15.38
N PHE A 368 15.14 -13.11 14.76
CA PHE A 368 14.23 -12.20 15.45
C PHE A 368 12.83 -12.82 15.58
N TYR A 369 12.69 -13.93 16.30
CA TYR A 369 11.44 -14.67 16.39
C TYR A 369 10.55 -14.21 17.54
N LEU A 370 9.25 -14.14 17.24
CA LEU A 370 8.17 -13.90 18.20
C LEU A 370 6.99 -14.80 17.83
N ALA A 371 6.51 -15.61 18.74
CA ALA A 371 5.30 -16.39 18.54
C ALA A 371 4.05 -15.51 18.71
N PRO A 372 2.87 -15.96 18.23
CA PRO A 372 1.64 -15.22 18.43
C PRO A 372 1.26 -15.07 19.90
N SER A 373 0.79 -13.87 20.26
CA SER A 373 0.22 -13.58 21.58
C SER A 373 -1.27 -13.29 21.48
N ILE A 374 -2.05 -13.66 22.50
CA ILE A 374 -3.49 -13.42 22.56
C ILE A 374 -3.85 -12.83 23.92
N PHE A 375 -4.52 -11.69 23.89
CA PHE A 375 -5.17 -11.06 25.03
C PHE A 375 -6.68 -11.27 24.99
N ASP A 376 -7.29 -11.58 26.13
CA ASP A 376 -8.73 -11.59 26.32
C ASP A 376 -9.14 -10.45 27.27
N HIS A 377 -10.45 -10.19 27.36
CA HIS A 377 -11.05 -9.13 28.17
C HIS A 377 -10.44 -7.74 27.94
N VAL A 378 -10.06 -7.44 26.68
CA VAL A 378 -9.54 -6.13 26.31
C VAL A 378 -10.69 -5.12 26.27
N THR A 379 -10.56 -4.03 27.04
CA THR A 379 -11.56 -2.95 27.11
C THR A 379 -11.22 -1.77 26.20
N GLU A 380 -12.12 -0.80 26.11
CA GLU A 380 -11.94 0.38 25.29
C GLU A 380 -10.89 1.36 25.86
N GLU A 381 -10.53 1.25 27.14
CA GLU A 381 -9.52 2.08 27.80
C GLU A 381 -8.09 1.55 27.61
N MET A 382 -7.93 0.29 27.21
CA MET A 382 -6.63 -0.36 27.05
C MET A 382 -6.01 -0.03 25.71
N SER A 383 -4.84 0.62 25.71
CA SER A 383 -4.17 1.07 24.49
C SER A 383 -3.77 -0.08 23.56
N VAL A 384 -3.52 -1.28 24.10
CA VAL A 384 -3.26 -2.49 23.32
C VAL A 384 -4.39 -2.82 22.35
N GLY A 385 -5.63 -2.43 22.66
CA GLY A 385 -6.82 -2.58 21.80
C GLY A 385 -7.06 -1.44 20.81
N HIS A 386 -6.31 -0.32 20.89
CA HIS A 386 -6.49 0.87 20.06
C HIS A 386 -5.32 1.15 19.12
N ASP A 387 -4.09 1.07 19.64
CA ASP A 387 -2.92 1.46 18.88
C ASP A 387 -2.42 0.34 17.98
N GLU A 388 -1.83 0.69 16.85
CA GLU A 388 -1.24 -0.28 15.94
C GLU A 388 0.07 -0.83 16.54
N ILE A 389 0.13 -2.14 16.79
CA ILE A 389 1.33 -2.83 17.31
C ILE A 389 2.21 -3.33 16.17
N PHE A 390 1.60 -3.69 15.05
CA PHE A 390 2.26 -4.18 13.84
C PHE A 390 3.08 -5.46 14.09
N GLY A 391 2.52 -6.35 14.88
CA GLY A 391 3.09 -7.63 15.30
C GLY A 391 2.02 -8.69 15.54
N PRO A 392 2.39 -9.96 15.82
CA PRO A 392 1.44 -11.06 15.95
C PRO A 392 0.74 -11.07 17.32
N VAL A 393 0.02 -9.99 17.63
CA VAL A 393 -0.70 -9.76 18.88
C VAL A 393 -2.18 -9.59 18.59
N LEU A 394 -3.01 -10.49 19.13
CA LEU A 394 -4.46 -10.47 19.01
C LEU A 394 -5.09 -9.98 20.31
N CYS A 395 -6.05 -9.06 20.19
CA CYS A 395 -6.87 -8.55 21.28
C CYS A 395 -8.31 -9.01 21.10
N ILE A 396 -8.91 -9.63 22.12
CA ILE A 396 -10.30 -10.09 22.10
C ILE A 396 -11.14 -9.16 22.97
N LYS A 397 -12.20 -8.61 22.36
CA LYS A 397 -13.24 -7.81 23.02
C LYS A 397 -14.55 -8.58 22.98
N ARG A 398 -15.18 -8.77 24.13
CA ARG A 398 -16.42 -9.52 24.25
C ARG A 398 -17.62 -8.57 24.21
N VAL A 399 -18.65 -8.90 23.43
CA VAL A 399 -19.85 -8.09 23.25
C VAL A 399 -21.14 -8.91 23.39
N LYS A 400 -22.24 -8.25 23.68
CA LYS A 400 -23.55 -8.90 23.84
C LYS A 400 -24.23 -9.20 22.51
N ASN A 401 -24.03 -8.34 21.50
CA ASN A 401 -24.74 -8.38 20.23
C ASN A 401 -24.02 -7.60 19.14
N PHE A 402 -24.57 -7.66 17.92
CA PHE A 402 -24.09 -6.98 16.73
C PHE A 402 -23.98 -5.45 16.91
N GLU A 403 -24.96 -4.81 17.53
CA GLU A 403 -25.04 -3.36 17.66
C GLU A 403 -23.89 -2.82 18.53
N GLU A 404 -23.64 -3.47 19.68
CA GLU A 404 -22.52 -3.13 20.56
C GLU A 404 -21.18 -3.33 19.85
N GLY A 405 -21.00 -4.46 19.16
CA GLY A 405 -19.78 -4.72 18.40
C GLY A 405 -19.55 -3.69 17.29
N LEU A 406 -20.57 -3.34 16.54
CA LEU A 406 -20.47 -2.33 15.49
C LEU A 406 -20.10 -0.94 16.05
N ALA A 407 -20.67 -0.58 17.20
CA ALA A 407 -20.36 0.69 17.87
C ALA A 407 -18.86 0.76 18.26
N ILE A 408 -18.33 -0.31 18.85
CA ILE A 408 -16.90 -0.42 19.21
C ILE A 408 -16.01 -0.27 17.95
N MET A 409 -16.32 -1.01 16.89
CA MET A 409 -15.54 -0.98 15.66
C MET A 409 -15.54 0.42 15.01
N ASN A 410 -16.70 1.07 14.98
CA ASN A 410 -16.84 2.42 14.40
C ASN A 410 -16.23 3.52 15.28
N ALA A 411 -16.01 3.30 16.56
CA ALA A 411 -15.34 4.24 17.46
C ALA A 411 -13.82 4.34 17.22
N SER A 412 -13.22 3.34 16.54
CA SER A 412 -11.79 3.38 16.20
C SER A 412 -11.44 4.63 15.40
N PRO A 413 -10.29 5.30 15.70
CA PRO A 413 -9.79 6.39 14.88
C PRO A 413 -9.28 5.92 13.52
N PHE A 414 -9.02 4.63 13.36
CA PHE A 414 -8.58 3.99 12.13
C PHE A 414 -9.74 3.30 11.43
N ALA A 415 -9.75 3.33 10.11
CA ALA A 415 -10.82 2.76 9.31
C ALA A 415 -10.31 2.25 7.94
N ASN A 416 -9.23 1.46 7.96
CA ASN A 416 -8.68 0.85 6.77
C ASN A 416 -9.49 -0.39 6.38
N GLY A 417 -9.58 -1.39 7.26
CA GLY A 417 -10.34 -2.61 7.06
C GLY A 417 -11.29 -2.95 8.20
N SER A 418 -12.38 -3.64 7.88
CA SER A 418 -13.39 -4.11 8.84
C SER A 418 -13.97 -5.44 8.36
N VAL A 419 -14.11 -6.42 9.25
CA VAL A 419 -14.52 -7.78 8.90
C VAL A 419 -15.71 -8.22 9.74
N LEU A 420 -16.63 -8.94 9.11
CA LEU A 420 -17.73 -9.63 9.80
C LEU A 420 -17.75 -11.11 9.44
N TYR A 421 -17.80 -11.97 10.44
CA TYR A 421 -18.06 -13.40 10.30
C TYR A 421 -19.48 -13.74 10.74
N THR A 422 -20.32 -14.12 9.78
CA THR A 422 -21.74 -14.48 9.99
C THR A 422 -22.25 -15.33 8.85
N GLN A 423 -23.31 -16.09 9.06
CA GLN A 423 -24.09 -16.74 8.01
C GLN A 423 -25.43 -16.02 7.77
N ASN A 424 -25.71 -14.95 8.51
CA ASN A 424 -26.95 -14.18 8.42
C ASN A 424 -26.80 -13.03 7.40
N GLY A 425 -27.52 -13.13 6.29
CA GLY A 425 -27.51 -12.11 5.24
C GLY A 425 -28.00 -10.74 5.67
N TYR A 426 -28.88 -10.65 6.69
CA TYR A 426 -29.34 -9.37 7.25
C TYR A 426 -28.17 -8.64 7.93
N TYR A 427 -27.44 -9.31 8.84
CA TYR A 427 -26.31 -8.70 9.50
C TYR A 427 -25.16 -8.38 8.53
N ALA A 428 -24.91 -9.24 7.53
CA ALA A 428 -23.93 -8.97 6.49
C ALA A 428 -24.24 -7.66 5.73
N ARG A 429 -25.50 -7.46 5.36
CA ARG A 429 -25.96 -6.25 4.66
C ARG A 429 -25.90 -5.02 5.57
N GLU A 430 -26.37 -5.12 6.82
CA GLU A 430 -26.34 -4.02 7.77
C GLU A 430 -24.90 -3.60 8.10
N PHE A 431 -24.00 -4.57 8.28
CA PHE A 431 -22.59 -4.31 8.49
C PHE A 431 -21.94 -3.58 7.29
N SER A 432 -22.15 -4.07 6.08
CA SER A 432 -21.63 -3.43 4.87
C SER A 432 -22.09 -1.99 4.70
N LYS A 433 -23.28 -1.67 5.21
CA LYS A 433 -23.86 -0.33 5.13
C LYS A 433 -23.43 0.60 6.25
N LYS A 434 -23.23 0.06 7.45
CA LYS A 434 -23.06 0.86 8.68
C LYS A 434 -21.63 0.91 9.22
N THR A 435 -20.75 -0.01 8.76
CA THR A 435 -19.34 0.03 9.17
C THR A 435 -18.63 1.18 8.49
N ASP A 436 -17.83 1.90 9.25
CA ASP A 436 -17.04 3.04 8.77
C ASP A 436 -15.62 2.57 8.47
N ALA A 437 -15.45 1.88 7.34
CA ALA A 437 -14.15 1.41 6.89
C ALA A 437 -14.05 1.46 5.36
N GLY A 438 -12.85 1.66 4.85
CA GLY A 438 -12.61 1.70 3.41
C GLY A 438 -12.78 0.34 2.73
N MET A 439 -12.37 -0.75 3.40
CA MET A 439 -12.46 -2.11 2.88
C MET A 439 -13.22 -3.01 3.84
N VAL A 440 -14.26 -3.66 3.36
CA VAL A 440 -15.16 -4.48 4.18
C VAL A 440 -15.14 -5.94 3.74
N GLY A 441 -14.88 -6.85 4.67
CA GLY A 441 -14.89 -8.30 4.46
C GLY A 441 -16.10 -8.95 5.10
N ILE A 442 -16.81 -9.79 4.34
CA ILE A 442 -17.83 -10.70 4.88
C ILE A 442 -17.32 -12.12 4.74
N ASN A 443 -17.01 -12.75 5.88
CA ASN A 443 -16.38 -14.08 5.95
C ASN A 443 -15.00 -14.16 5.25
N VAL A 444 -14.32 -13.01 5.12
CA VAL A 444 -12.97 -12.87 4.55
C VAL A 444 -12.13 -12.09 5.54
N GLY A 445 -11.11 -12.72 6.13
CA GLY A 445 -10.29 -12.13 7.20
C GLY A 445 -9.39 -10.97 6.76
N ILE A 446 -9.01 -10.94 5.49
CA ILE A 446 -8.16 -9.89 4.89
C ILE A 446 -8.84 -9.42 3.60
N PRO A 447 -9.69 -8.38 3.65
CA PRO A 447 -10.47 -7.91 2.50
C PRO A 447 -9.65 -7.00 1.57
N VAL A 448 -8.44 -7.41 1.17
CA VAL A 448 -7.63 -6.69 0.18
C VAL A 448 -8.27 -6.82 -1.20
N PRO A 449 -8.60 -5.71 -1.87
CA PRO A 449 -9.19 -5.76 -3.20
C PRO A 449 -8.18 -6.26 -4.25
N LEU A 450 -8.71 -6.73 -5.38
CA LEU A 450 -7.90 -6.95 -6.59
C LEU A 450 -7.43 -5.61 -7.15
N GLY A 451 -6.30 -5.59 -7.87
CA GLY A 451 -5.64 -4.39 -8.40
C GLY A 451 -6.48 -3.50 -9.32
N ILE A 452 -7.62 -4.02 -9.81
CA ILE A 452 -8.62 -3.26 -10.59
C ILE A 452 -9.52 -2.36 -9.72
N PHE A 453 -9.53 -2.57 -8.40
CA PHE A 453 -10.25 -1.74 -7.43
C PHE A 453 -9.25 -0.93 -6.59
N GLY A 454 -9.70 0.20 -6.06
CA GLY A 454 -8.88 1.02 -5.17
C GLY A 454 -8.63 0.34 -3.81
N PHE A 455 -7.43 0.47 -3.29
CA PHE A 455 -7.13 0.16 -1.89
C PHE A 455 -7.48 1.39 -1.07
N THR A 456 -8.60 1.32 -0.37
CA THR A 456 -9.25 2.46 0.27
C THR A 456 -9.06 2.45 1.78
N GLY A 457 -8.98 3.64 2.37
CA GLY A 457 -8.96 3.85 3.81
C GLY A 457 -9.77 5.09 4.18
N HIS A 458 -10.32 5.10 5.38
CA HIS A 458 -11.04 6.24 5.94
C HIS A 458 -10.33 6.75 7.20
N LYS A 459 -10.81 7.86 7.76
CA LYS A 459 -10.32 8.47 9.01
C LYS A 459 -8.79 8.63 9.00
N ASP A 460 -8.14 8.32 10.10
CA ASP A 460 -6.67 8.44 10.25
C ASP A 460 -5.86 7.35 9.52
N SER A 461 -6.53 6.45 8.77
CA SER A 461 -5.85 5.46 7.92
C SER A 461 -5.54 5.95 6.50
N PHE A 462 -6.02 7.13 6.09
CA PHE A 462 -5.75 7.70 4.78
C PHE A 462 -5.83 9.23 4.78
N PHE A 463 -4.87 9.88 4.11
CA PHE A 463 -4.85 11.31 3.85
C PHE A 463 -4.66 11.57 2.36
N GLY A 464 -5.58 12.30 1.75
CA GLY A 464 -5.67 12.56 0.32
C GLY A 464 -7.09 12.32 -0.20
N ASP A 465 -7.30 12.49 -1.51
CA ASP A 465 -8.62 12.33 -2.14
C ASP A 465 -8.73 11.08 -3.02
N LEU A 466 -7.60 10.64 -3.61
CA LEU A 466 -7.53 9.55 -4.57
C LEU A 466 -6.67 8.41 -4.01
N HIS A 467 -7.26 7.22 -3.95
CA HIS A 467 -6.60 6.03 -3.40
C HIS A 467 -5.63 5.38 -4.38
N VAL A 468 -4.81 4.45 -3.90
CA VAL A 468 -3.92 3.66 -4.76
C VAL A 468 -4.69 2.58 -5.50
N MET A 469 -4.19 2.19 -6.66
CA MET A 469 -4.76 1.17 -7.56
C MET A 469 -6.10 1.58 -8.21
N GLY A 470 -6.62 0.73 -9.08
CA GLY A 470 -7.87 0.95 -9.78
C GLY A 470 -7.92 2.28 -10.53
N MET A 471 -9.12 2.76 -10.77
CA MET A 471 -9.34 4.05 -11.48
C MET A 471 -8.91 5.26 -10.66
N ASP A 472 -8.93 5.19 -9.34
CA ASP A 472 -8.41 6.27 -8.49
C ASP A 472 -6.91 6.46 -8.69
N GLY A 473 -6.15 5.35 -8.81
CA GLY A 473 -4.74 5.41 -9.16
C GLY A 473 -4.49 6.08 -10.51
N ILE A 474 -5.31 5.78 -11.53
CA ILE A 474 -5.22 6.48 -12.82
C ILE A 474 -5.47 7.98 -12.67
N ARG A 475 -6.52 8.36 -11.93
CA ARG A 475 -6.88 9.77 -11.69
C ARG A 475 -5.82 10.51 -10.86
N PHE A 476 -5.17 9.82 -9.93
CA PHE A 476 -4.10 10.39 -9.11
C PHE A 476 -2.91 10.84 -9.97
N TYR A 477 -2.58 10.06 -10.99
CA TYR A 477 -1.45 10.29 -11.88
C TYR A 477 -1.79 11.07 -13.16
N THR A 478 -3.04 11.53 -13.33
CA THR A 478 -3.46 12.29 -14.51
C THR A 478 -4.21 13.55 -14.13
N GLU A 479 -4.18 14.55 -15.00
CA GLU A 479 -5.04 15.72 -14.92
C GLU A 479 -5.86 15.89 -16.20
N GLN A 480 -7.00 16.55 -16.08
CA GLN A 480 -7.94 16.72 -17.17
C GLN A 480 -7.67 18.05 -17.89
N LYS A 481 -7.59 18.00 -19.21
CA LYS A 481 -7.57 19.16 -20.08
C LYS A 481 -8.80 19.14 -20.98
N ASN A 482 -9.65 20.17 -20.89
CA ASN A 482 -10.80 20.34 -21.76
C ASN A 482 -10.44 21.26 -22.91
N VAL A 483 -10.70 20.82 -24.14
CA VAL A 483 -10.55 21.63 -25.37
C VAL A 483 -11.94 21.78 -25.95
N THR A 484 -12.43 23.03 -25.98
CA THR A 484 -13.70 23.39 -26.61
C THR A 484 -13.39 24.13 -27.89
N ALA A 485 -14.00 23.72 -28.99
CA ALA A 485 -13.79 24.27 -30.31
C ALA A 485 -15.12 24.61 -30.97
N THR A 486 -15.11 25.66 -31.77
CA THR A 486 -16.16 26.01 -32.72
C THR A 486 -15.51 26.31 -34.05
N TRP A 487 -16.20 26.00 -35.16
CA TRP A 487 -15.69 26.18 -36.52
C TRP A 487 -16.69 26.95 -37.32
N PHE A 488 -16.22 28.02 -37.97
CA PHE A 488 -17.05 28.92 -38.76
C PHE A 488 -16.92 28.60 -40.26
N PRO A 489 -18.02 28.69 -41.06
CA PRO A 489 -17.92 28.58 -42.51
C PRO A 489 -17.03 29.68 -43.09
N GLU A 490 -16.27 29.40 -44.15
CA GLU A 490 -15.38 30.37 -44.81
C GLU A 490 -16.10 31.65 -45.28
N ASN A 491 -17.41 31.56 -45.60
CA ASN A 491 -18.22 32.64 -46.12
C ASN A 491 -19.16 33.27 -45.07
N GLU A 492 -18.87 33.06 -43.78
CA GLU A 492 -19.68 33.64 -42.71
C GLU A 492 -19.47 35.17 -42.68
N GLU A 493 -20.53 35.94 -42.94
CA GLU A 493 -20.50 37.38 -42.71
C GLU A 493 -20.49 37.66 -41.19
N VAL A 494 -19.37 38.17 -40.69
CA VAL A 494 -19.24 38.57 -39.27
C VAL A 494 -20.18 39.75 -39.02
N THR A 495 -21.41 39.50 -38.62
CA THR A 495 -22.38 40.53 -38.22
C THR A 495 -22.13 40.88 -36.75
N GLY A 496 -21.18 41.71 -36.48
CA GLY A 496 -21.08 42.68 -35.40
C GLY A 496 -21.15 42.28 -33.94
N LYS A 497 -21.34 41.02 -33.55
CA LYS A 497 -21.12 40.53 -32.18
C LYS A 497 -20.09 39.40 -32.20
N VAL A 498 -18.88 39.72 -31.73
CA VAL A 498 -17.89 38.74 -31.36
C VAL A 498 -18.51 37.86 -30.27
N ASP A 499 -18.34 36.53 -30.36
CA ASP A 499 -18.80 35.56 -29.37
C ASP A 499 -18.30 35.89 -27.94
N THR A 500 -19.00 36.76 -27.28
CA THR A 500 -18.94 36.87 -25.82
C THR A 500 -20.14 36.12 -25.26
N TRP A 501 -19.86 35.12 -24.44
CA TRP A 501 -20.92 34.46 -23.67
C TRP A 501 -21.70 35.55 -22.90
N ASP A 502 -22.92 35.82 -23.32
CA ASP A 502 -23.77 36.88 -22.76
C ASP A 502 -24.60 36.40 -21.56
N GLY A 503 -24.33 35.16 -21.10
CA GLY A 503 -25.05 34.53 -19.98
C GLY A 503 -26.47 34.08 -20.35
N THR A 504 -26.90 34.27 -21.58
CA THR A 504 -28.19 33.72 -22.04
C THR A 504 -27.95 32.28 -22.51
N ILE A 505 -28.21 31.33 -21.62
CA ILE A 505 -28.68 30.02 -22.07
C ILE A 505 -29.92 30.32 -22.89
N SER A 506 -29.86 30.10 -24.21
CA SER A 506 -31.04 30.31 -25.06
C SER A 506 -32.14 29.42 -24.45
N SER A 507 -33.05 30.03 -23.73
CA SER A 507 -34.27 29.36 -23.30
C SER A 507 -34.88 28.80 -24.58
N MET A 508 -34.98 27.49 -24.70
CA MET A 508 -35.87 26.91 -25.70
C MET A 508 -37.23 27.61 -25.57
N PRO A 509 -37.82 28.09 -26.66
CA PRO A 509 -39.12 28.71 -26.55
C PRO A 509 -40.04 27.66 -25.93
N VAL A 510 -40.54 27.94 -24.71
CA VAL A 510 -41.63 27.18 -24.15
C VAL A 510 -42.81 27.54 -25.07
N GLU A 511 -43.16 26.64 -25.99
CA GLU A 511 -44.40 26.76 -26.71
C GLU A 511 -45.53 26.88 -25.70
N SER A 512 -46.09 28.04 -25.55
CA SER A 512 -47.33 28.23 -24.81
C SER A 512 -48.42 27.44 -25.54
N LYS A 513 -48.77 26.28 -25.01
CA LYS A 513 -50.00 25.59 -25.42
C LYS A 513 -51.17 26.49 -25.02
N THR A 514 -51.66 27.24 -26.00
CA THR A 514 -53.02 27.78 -25.96
C THR A 514 -54.03 26.68 -26.21
#